data_9d0c757971769f7cbc5d09ff05b45554
#
_entry.id   9d0c757971769f7cbc5d09ff05b45554
#
_cell.length_a   1.000
_cell.length_b   1.000
_cell.length_c   1.000
_cell.angle_alpha   90.00
_cell.angle_beta   90.00
_cell.angle_gamma   90.00
#
_symmetry.space_group_name_H-M   'P 1'
#
loop_
_entity.id
_entity.type
_entity.pdbx_description
1 polymer ?
#
loop_
_entity_poly.entity_id
_entity_poly.type
_entity_poly.pdbx_seq_one_letter_code
_entity_poly.pdbx_strand_id
1 'polypeptide(L)'
;MSEQKDIIERLSRIAQNLPETDDGATPVPIRIERTPQAVAEESLERAKEELSQGRDVVREYEEKYYGRGETARRRAQAEQWAATGFSTLERSLRARGEPVRGLSDEERLWAALSHASALIMIGVAVVTGGWGALAMIFAPLAIYFAFREKSDFVAFHALQAFALQIVGTVGWLALLLVGVLVLGVAIAVSAIASVLLIGLPFLLIFVLLLVIFIPLTLALPFGMLIYAIIGAIQTYNGQNYRYPWIANWIDRQMSGSSVMMA
;
A
#
# COMPACT_ATOMS: atom_id res chain seq x y z
N MET A 1 16.64 -21.46 13.26
CA MET A 1 17.85 -22.06 13.86
C MET A 1 18.72 -22.84 12.85
N SER A 2 18.21 -23.34 11.73
CA SER A 2 19.01 -24.04 10.70
C SER A 2 19.87 -23.09 9.84
N GLU A 3 19.35 -21.94 9.52
CA GLU A 3 20.00 -20.96 8.64
C GLU A 3 21.23 -20.29 9.25
N GLN A 4 21.18 -20.01 10.56
CA GLN A 4 22.36 -19.49 11.28
C GLN A 4 23.51 -20.50 11.36
N LYS A 5 23.22 -21.80 11.46
CA LYS A 5 24.26 -22.84 11.43
C LYS A 5 24.91 -22.94 10.06
N ASP A 6 24.16 -22.84 8.97
CA ASP A 6 24.69 -22.87 7.60
C ASP A 6 25.63 -21.66 7.33
N ILE A 7 25.28 -20.47 7.80
CA ILE A 7 26.14 -19.28 7.68
C ILE A 7 27.45 -19.45 8.46
N ILE A 8 27.39 -19.94 9.69
CA ILE A 8 28.59 -20.16 10.52
C ILE A 8 29.49 -21.22 9.88
N GLU A 9 28.93 -22.30 9.31
CA GLU A 9 29.70 -23.34 8.65
C GLU A 9 30.33 -22.85 7.33
N ARG A 10 29.67 -21.98 6.57
CA ARG A 10 30.26 -21.32 5.39
C ARG A 10 31.39 -20.37 5.75
N LEU A 11 31.21 -19.58 6.82
CA LEU A 11 32.25 -18.66 7.29
C LEU A 11 33.48 -19.43 7.81
N SER A 12 33.28 -20.57 8.48
CA SER A 12 34.40 -21.39 8.95
C SER A 12 35.21 -22.03 7.82
N ARG A 13 34.55 -22.45 6.72
CA ARG A 13 35.21 -22.94 5.47
C ARG A 13 36.01 -21.85 4.77
N ILE A 14 35.51 -20.63 4.73
CA ILE A 14 36.20 -19.47 4.14
C ILE A 14 37.44 -19.13 4.99
N ALA A 15 37.33 -19.17 6.32
CA ALA A 15 38.46 -18.91 7.22
C ALA A 15 39.57 -19.96 7.12
N GLN A 16 39.23 -21.24 6.84
CA GLN A 16 40.21 -22.33 6.67
C GLN A 16 40.94 -22.29 5.31
N ASN A 17 40.39 -21.59 4.30
CA ASN A 17 40.98 -21.50 2.96
C ASN A 17 41.67 -20.16 2.68
N LEU A 18 41.88 -19.31 3.68
CA LEU A 18 42.72 -18.13 3.53
C LEU A 18 44.19 -18.57 3.39
N PRO A 19 44.91 -18.11 2.35
CA PRO A 19 46.34 -18.42 2.23
C PRO A 19 47.08 -17.89 3.45
N GLU A 20 47.86 -18.75 4.10
CA GLU A 20 48.83 -18.31 5.11
C GLU A 20 49.78 -17.33 4.44
N THR A 21 49.66 -16.06 4.75
CA THR A 21 50.65 -15.06 4.36
C THR A 21 51.85 -15.26 5.26
N ASP A 22 52.91 -15.82 4.70
CA ASP A 22 54.19 -16.07 5.31
C ASP A 22 55.02 -14.77 5.45
N ASP A 23 54.43 -13.73 5.96
CA ASP A 23 55.10 -12.48 6.29
C ASP A 23 55.15 -12.40 7.80
N GLY A 24 56.24 -12.76 8.43
CA GLY A 24 56.52 -12.74 9.86
C GLY A 24 56.08 -11.51 10.70
N ALA A 25 54.99 -10.88 10.29
CA ALA A 25 54.27 -9.87 11.02
C ALA A 25 53.33 -10.53 12.03
N THR A 26 53.66 -10.42 13.31
CA THR A 26 52.74 -10.76 14.40
C THR A 26 51.34 -10.21 14.07
N PRO A 27 50.27 -11.05 14.09
CA PRO A 27 48.93 -10.57 13.84
C PRO A 27 48.60 -9.52 14.90
N VAL A 28 48.45 -8.27 14.45
CA VAL A 28 47.88 -7.23 15.30
C VAL A 28 46.48 -7.69 15.65
N PRO A 29 46.13 -7.93 16.92
CA PRO A 29 44.80 -8.34 17.29
C PRO A 29 43.85 -7.23 16.81
N ILE A 30 42.97 -7.55 15.86
CA ILE A 30 41.84 -6.68 15.48
C ILE A 30 40.96 -6.64 16.72
N ARG A 31 41.22 -5.65 17.58
CA ARG A 31 40.43 -5.40 18.77
C ARG A 31 39.11 -4.81 18.30
N ILE A 32 38.13 -5.67 18.07
CA ILE A 32 36.75 -5.25 17.80
C ILE A 32 36.21 -4.74 19.15
N GLU A 33 36.60 -3.51 19.51
CA GLU A 33 36.19 -2.87 20.77
C GLU A 33 34.76 -2.33 20.72
N ARG A 34 34.10 -2.40 19.57
CA ARG A 34 32.74 -1.81 19.41
C ARG A 34 31.73 -2.89 19.07
N THR A 35 30.76 -3.07 19.94
CA THR A 35 29.60 -3.91 19.64
C THR A 35 28.80 -3.28 18.50
N PRO A 36 28.12 -4.08 17.65
CA PRO A 36 27.25 -3.55 16.61
C PRO A 36 26.21 -2.54 17.13
N GLN A 37 25.78 -2.69 18.38
CA GLN A 37 24.90 -1.76 19.07
C GLN A 37 25.56 -0.41 19.33
N ALA A 38 26.80 -0.38 19.79
CA ALA A 38 27.55 0.88 20.04
C ALA A 38 27.80 1.66 18.75
N VAL A 39 28.04 0.97 17.62
CA VAL A 39 28.19 1.61 16.30
C VAL A 39 26.86 2.18 15.82
N ALA A 40 25.74 1.48 16.04
CA ALA A 40 24.43 1.95 15.68
C ALA A 40 24.00 3.17 16.52
N GLU A 41 24.29 3.18 17.82
CA GLU A 41 24.03 4.33 18.70
C GLU A 41 24.86 5.55 18.31
N GLU A 42 26.16 5.38 18.02
CA GLU A 42 27.02 6.47 17.56
C GLU A 42 26.55 7.05 16.22
N SER A 43 26.15 6.21 15.29
CA SER A 43 25.61 6.66 13.99
C SER A 43 24.26 7.39 14.13
N LEU A 44 23.43 6.97 15.07
CA LEU A 44 22.16 7.62 15.40
C LEU A 44 22.39 9.00 16.04
N GLU A 45 23.35 9.12 16.95
CA GLU A 45 23.67 10.41 17.57
C GLU A 45 24.27 11.40 16.57
N ARG A 46 25.16 10.95 15.67
CA ARG A 46 25.66 11.80 14.56
C ARG A 46 24.52 12.28 13.65
N ALA A 47 23.62 11.38 13.26
CA ALA A 47 22.47 11.75 12.44
C ALA A 47 21.55 12.77 13.14
N LYS A 48 21.36 12.65 14.46
CA LYS A 48 20.63 13.64 15.26
C LYS A 48 21.33 15.00 15.30
N GLU A 49 22.65 15.00 15.40
CA GLU A 49 23.46 16.23 15.43
C GLU A 49 23.42 16.95 14.08
N GLU A 50 23.60 16.24 12.97
CA GLU A 50 23.46 16.79 11.61
C GLU A 50 22.07 17.35 11.35
N LEU A 51 21.01 16.65 11.79
CA LEU A 51 19.64 17.14 11.71
C LEU A 51 19.38 18.38 12.57
N SER A 52 20.07 18.50 13.73
CA SER A 52 19.95 19.67 14.60
C SER A 52 20.62 20.91 13.97
N GLN A 53 21.80 20.75 13.38
CA GLN A 53 22.52 21.81 12.68
C GLN A 53 21.72 22.29 11.47
N GLY A 54 21.17 21.38 10.65
CA GLY A 54 20.30 21.72 9.54
C GLY A 54 19.05 22.52 9.95
N ARG A 55 18.45 22.16 11.09
CA ARG A 55 17.31 22.90 11.65
C ARG A 55 17.65 24.32 12.09
N ASP A 56 18.83 24.54 12.60
CA ASP A 56 19.25 25.87 13.05
C ASP A 56 19.49 26.82 11.89
N VAL A 57 20.10 26.33 10.80
CA VAL A 57 20.26 27.11 9.55
C VAL A 57 18.90 27.48 8.93
N VAL A 58 17.98 26.53 8.88
CA VAL A 58 16.62 26.80 8.37
C VAL A 58 15.90 27.82 9.25
N ARG A 59 16.06 27.73 10.57
CA ARG A 59 15.50 28.66 11.52
C ARG A 59 15.97 30.09 11.30
N GLU A 60 17.28 30.28 11.15
CA GLU A 60 17.88 31.58 10.91
C GLU A 60 17.37 32.23 9.62
N TYR A 61 17.26 31.40 8.56
CA TYR A 61 16.71 31.83 7.27
C TYR A 61 15.25 32.25 7.36
N GLU A 62 14.41 31.43 8.01
CA GLU A 62 12.99 31.72 8.18
C GLU A 62 12.74 32.97 9.04
N GLU A 63 13.46 33.15 10.15
CA GLU A 63 13.35 34.34 11.00
C GLU A 63 13.73 35.63 10.26
N LYS A 64 14.65 35.53 9.33
CA LYS A 64 15.11 36.66 8.49
C LYS A 64 14.06 37.08 7.46
N TYR A 65 13.32 36.14 6.88
CA TYR A 65 12.41 36.41 5.77
C TYR A 65 10.94 36.54 6.17
N TYR A 66 10.49 35.85 7.24
CA TYR A 66 9.07 35.77 7.61
C TYR A 66 8.73 36.41 8.97
N GLY A 67 9.74 36.75 9.78
CA GLY A 67 9.54 37.29 11.12
C GLY A 67 9.22 36.21 12.17
N ARG A 68 9.60 36.45 13.44
CA ARG A 68 9.56 35.42 14.52
C ARG A 68 8.17 34.87 14.84
N GLY A 69 7.11 35.66 14.68
CA GLY A 69 5.76 35.24 15.04
C GLY A 69 5.14 34.28 14.03
N GLU A 70 5.41 34.46 12.74
CA GLU A 70 4.85 33.64 11.68
C GLU A 70 5.61 32.32 11.54
N THR A 71 6.94 32.35 11.71
CA THR A 71 7.76 31.14 11.75
C THR A 71 7.41 30.21 12.90
N ALA A 72 7.12 30.75 14.09
CA ALA A 72 6.67 29.94 15.23
C ALA A 72 5.32 29.24 14.95
N ARG A 73 4.37 29.94 14.31
CA ARG A 73 3.07 29.36 13.91
C ARG A 73 3.23 28.27 12.84
N ARG A 74 4.03 28.51 11.81
CA ARG A 74 4.30 27.52 10.75
C ARG A 74 4.98 26.29 11.29
N ARG A 75 5.91 26.44 12.25
CA ARG A 75 6.57 25.30 12.91
C ARG A 75 5.61 24.49 13.75
N ALA A 76 4.81 25.15 14.60
CA ALA A 76 3.82 24.45 15.39
C ALA A 76 2.83 23.67 14.51
N GLN A 77 2.41 24.25 13.39
CA GLN A 77 1.61 23.54 12.40
C GLN A 77 2.36 22.38 11.75
N ALA A 78 3.60 22.58 11.32
CA ALA A 78 4.40 21.53 10.70
C ALA A 78 4.70 20.39 11.67
N GLU A 79 5.02 20.68 12.92
CA GLU A 79 5.21 19.70 14.00
C GLU A 79 3.92 18.93 14.28
N GLN A 80 2.78 19.61 14.33
CA GLN A 80 1.47 18.99 14.51
C GLN A 80 1.12 18.09 13.32
N TRP A 81 1.39 18.52 12.08
CA TRP A 81 1.21 17.72 10.88
C TRP A 81 2.14 16.52 10.85
N ALA A 82 3.42 16.72 11.19
CA ALA A 82 4.38 15.63 11.27
C ALA A 82 3.99 14.63 12.37
N ALA A 83 3.68 15.08 13.57
CA ALA A 83 3.24 14.21 14.66
C ALA A 83 1.98 13.42 14.31
N THR A 84 0.99 14.06 13.67
CA THR A 84 -0.24 13.41 13.22
C THR A 84 0.04 12.44 12.06
N GLY A 85 0.85 12.85 11.09
CA GLY A 85 1.24 12.03 9.95
C GLY A 85 2.07 10.81 10.39
N PHE A 86 3.08 11.00 11.23
CA PHE A 86 3.90 9.90 11.76
C PHE A 86 3.12 8.94 12.64
N SER A 87 2.26 9.44 13.52
CA SER A 87 1.42 8.57 14.37
C SER A 87 0.41 7.77 13.56
N THR A 88 -0.10 8.35 12.47
CA THR A 88 -1.00 7.65 11.54
C THR A 88 -0.26 6.63 10.71
N LEU A 89 0.93 6.99 10.19
CA LEU A 89 1.79 6.08 9.45
C LEU A 89 2.28 4.93 10.34
N GLU A 90 2.77 5.23 11.54
CA GLU A 90 3.22 4.22 12.51
C GLU A 90 2.07 3.28 12.91
N ARG A 91 0.88 3.80 13.17
CA ARG A 91 -0.32 2.99 13.43
C ARG A 91 -0.67 2.11 12.23
N SER A 92 -0.60 2.64 11.02
CA SER A 92 -0.88 1.87 9.81
C SER A 92 0.18 0.82 9.51
N LEU A 93 1.46 1.08 9.82
CA LEU A 93 2.55 0.13 9.66
C LEU A 93 2.49 -0.97 10.74
N ARG A 94 2.22 -0.62 11.99
CA ARG A 94 1.98 -1.60 13.07
C ARG A 94 0.74 -2.44 12.79
N ALA A 95 -0.35 -1.83 12.33
CA ALA A 95 -1.56 -2.55 11.97
C ALA A 95 -1.37 -3.53 10.78
N ARG A 96 -0.35 -3.32 9.94
CA ARG A 96 -0.05 -4.18 8.78
C ARG A 96 0.70 -5.47 9.11
N GLY A 97 1.37 -5.54 10.22
CA GLY A 97 2.31 -6.64 10.51
C GLY A 97 2.05 -7.45 11.76
N GLU A 98 1.25 -6.96 12.71
CA GLU A 98 1.00 -7.70 13.94
C GLU A 98 -0.19 -8.65 13.78
N PRO A 99 -0.03 -9.95 14.09
CA PRO A 99 -1.16 -10.86 14.12
C PRO A 99 -2.10 -10.44 15.25
N VAL A 100 -3.39 -10.33 14.95
CA VAL A 100 -4.43 -10.05 15.93
C VAL A 100 -4.54 -11.24 16.87
N ARG A 101 -4.37 -11.01 18.17
CA ARG A 101 -4.41 -12.06 19.17
C ARG A 101 -5.86 -12.50 19.44
N GLY A 102 -6.04 -13.80 19.65
CA GLY A 102 -7.33 -14.35 20.08
C GLY A 102 -8.36 -14.57 18.99
N LEU A 103 -8.00 -14.43 17.70
CA LEU A 103 -8.89 -14.76 16.59
C LEU A 103 -9.10 -16.28 16.50
N SER A 104 -10.35 -16.67 16.36
CA SER A 104 -10.72 -18.05 16.02
C SER A 104 -10.35 -18.37 14.56
N ASP A 105 -10.21 -19.65 14.23
CA ASP A 105 -9.97 -20.10 12.86
C ASP A 105 -11.15 -19.74 11.93
N GLU A 106 -12.37 -19.73 12.49
CA GLU A 106 -13.57 -19.32 11.77
C GLU A 106 -13.51 -17.84 11.37
N GLU A 107 -13.11 -16.95 12.29
CA GLU A 107 -12.96 -15.51 11.99
C GLU A 107 -11.91 -15.25 10.91
N ARG A 108 -10.78 -15.94 10.98
CA ARG A 108 -9.72 -15.83 9.95
C ARG A 108 -10.23 -16.31 8.60
N LEU A 109 -10.95 -17.42 8.58
CA LEU A 109 -11.50 -17.98 7.35
C LEU A 109 -12.52 -17.03 6.71
N TRP A 110 -13.50 -16.51 7.47
CA TRP A 110 -14.52 -15.62 6.92
C TRP A 110 -13.96 -14.27 6.50
N ALA A 111 -12.99 -13.71 7.23
CA ALA A 111 -12.29 -12.51 6.83
C ALA A 111 -11.49 -12.72 5.53
N ALA A 112 -10.80 -13.84 5.40
CA ALA A 112 -10.10 -14.22 4.17
C ALA A 112 -11.05 -14.47 2.99
N LEU A 113 -12.16 -15.15 3.21
CA LEU A 113 -13.20 -15.39 2.20
C LEU A 113 -13.82 -14.09 1.70
N SER A 114 -13.94 -13.08 2.56
CA SER A 114 -14.41 -11.76 2.15
C SER A 114 -13.51 -11.17 1.04
N HIS A 115 -12.19 -11.25 1.19
CA HIS A 115 -11.25 -10.81 0.17
C HIS A 115 -11.20 -11.75 -1.04
N ALA A 116 -11.22 -13.08 -0.80
CA ALA A 116 -11.22 -14.09 -1.83
C ALA A 116 -12.50 -14.07 -2.70
N SER A 117 -13.58 -13.46 -2.23
CA SER A 117 -14.82 -13.29 -3.00
C SER A 117 -14.62 -12.54 -4.32
N ALA A 118 -13.59 -11.70 -4.43
CA ALA A 118 -13.21 -11.06 -5.69
C ALA A 118 -12.73 -12.07 -6.75
N LEU A 119 -12.06 -13.15 -6.33
CA LEU A 119 -11.65 -14.25 -7.22
C LEU A 119 -12.87 -15.03 -7.69
N ILE A 120 -13.79 -15.34 -6.75
CA ILE A 120 -15.03 -16.04 -7.05
C ILE A 120 -15.87 -15.21 -8.02
N MET A 121 -15.95 -13.89 -7.80
CA MET A 121 -16.64 -12.95 -8.70
C MET A 121 -16.12 -13.05 -10.13
N ILE A 122 -14.80 -13.07 -10.33
CA ILE A 122 -14.22 -13.20 -11.67
C ILE A 122 -14.53 -14.56 -12.29
N GLY A 123 -14.41 -15.65 -11.52
CA GLY A 123 -14.78 -16.99 -11.99
C GLY A 123 -16.25 -17.06 -12.45
N VAL A 124 -17.16 -16.50 -11.64
CA VAL A 124 -18.59 -16.43 -11.98
C VAL A 124 -18.83 -15.51 -13.18
N ALA A 125 -18.12 -14.39 -13.28
CA ALA A 125 -18.20 -13.49 -14.43
C ALA A 125 -17.86 -14.21 -15.75
N VAL A 126 -16.79 -14.99 -15.75
CA VAL A 126 -16.36 -15.75 -16.94
C VAL A 126 -17.43 -16.76 -17.37
N VAL A 127 -18.01 -17.51 -16.40
CA VAL A 127 -19.02 -18.54 -16.70
C VAL A 127 -20.36 -17.92 -17.16
N THR A 128 -20.72 -16.76 -16.62
CA THR A 128 -22.03 -16.12 -16.88
C THR A 128 -21.99 -15.00 -17.90
N GLY A 129 -20.87 -14.81 -18.61
CA GLY A 129 -20.69 -13.71 -19.55
C GLY A 129 -20.75 -12.33 -18.89
N GLY A 130 -20.33 -12.22 -17.62
CA GLY A 130 -20.26 -10.99 -16.85
C GLY A 130 -21.43 -10.73 -15.90
N TRP A 131 -22.62 -11.27 -16.18
CA TRP A 131 -23.82 -10.97 -15.39
C TRP A 131 -23.73 -11.42 -13.93
N GLY A 132 -23.14 -12.56 -13.68
CA GLY A 132 -22.96 -13.07 -12.31
C GLY A 132 -22.02 -12.22 -11.45
N ALA A 133 -21.13 -11.45 -12.03
CA ALA A 133 -20.26 -10.55 -11.29
C ALA A 133 -21.07 -9.48 -10.52
N LEU A 134 -22.15 -8.97 -11.10
CA LEU A 134 -23.01 -7.95 -10.48
C LEU A 134 -23.62 -8.45 -9.17
N ALA A 135 -24.01 -9.72 -9.11
CA ALA A 135 -24.53 -10.34 -7.89
C ALA A 135 -23.40 -10.61 -6.88
N MET A 136 -22.24 -11.09 -7.36
CA MET A 136 -21.11 -11.47 -6.51
C MET A 136 -20.39 -10.30 -5.87
N ILE A 137 -20.54 -9.06 -6.37
CA ILE A 137 -20.07 -7.83 -5.70
C ILE A 137 -20.62 -7.74 -4.27
N PHE A 138 -21.83 -8.22 -4.04
CA PHE A 138 -22.48 -8.17 -2.73
C PHE A 138 -22.12 -9.32 -1.79
N ALA A 139 -21.32 -10.28 -2.22
CA ALA A 139 -20.90 -11.40 -1.37
C ALA A 139 -20.16 -10.95 -0.07
N PRO A 140 -19.19 -10.02 -0.12
CA PRO A 140 -18.58 -9.52 1.12
C PRO A 140 -19.57 -8.75 2.00
N LEU A 141 -20.53 -8.06 1.41
CA LEU A 141 -21.57 -7.35 2.17
C LEU A 141 -22.48 -8.33 2.93
N ALA A 142 -22.80 -9.49 2.34
CA ALA A 142 -23.51 -10.55 3.04
C ALA A 142 -22.71 -11.09 4.23
N ILE A 143 -21.39 -11.27 4.07
CA ILE A 143 -20.51 -11.66 5.19
C ILE A 143 -20.51 -10.58 6.27
N TYR A 144 -20.42 -9.30 5.90
CA TYR A 144 -20.52 -8.20 6.86
C TYR A 144 -21.78 -8.28 7.71
N PHE A 145 -22.96 -8.43 7.11
CA PHE A 145 -24.21 -8.51 7.86
C PHE A 145 -24.31 -9.76 8.75
N ALA A 146 -23.69 -10.87 8.36
CA ALA A 146 -23.66 -12.08 9.15
C ALA A 146 -22.74 -11.98 10.38
N PHE A 147 -21.72 -11.15 10.33
CA PHE A 147 -20.67 -11.06 11.36
C PHE A 147 -20.57 -9.71 12.08
N ARG A 148 -21.25 -8.66 11.67
CA ARG A 148 -21.13 -7.31 12.25
C ARG A 148 -21.40 -7.23 13.77
N GLU A 149 -22.16 -8.18 14.32
CA GLU A 149 -22.47 -8.26 15.74
C GLU A 149 -21.66 -9.36 16.46
N LYS A 150 -20.86 -10.13 15.72
CA LYS A 150 -20.11 -11.28 16.25
C LYS A 150 -18.61 -11.06 16.24
N SER A 151 -18.09 -10.36 15.24
CA SER A 151 -16.66 -10.15 15.05
C SER A 151 -16.37 -8.86 14.28
N ASP A 152 -15.80 -7.87 14.98
CA ASP A 152 -15.36 -6.62 14.37
C ASP A 152 -14.28 -6.86 13.31
N PHE A 153 -13.44 -7.89 13.51
CA PHE A 153 -12.40 -8.26 12.56
C PHE A 153 -12.99 -8.70 11.23
N VAL A 154 -13.93 -9.65 11.25
CA VAL A 154 -14.60 -10.12 10.02
C VAL A 154 -15.39 -8.99 9.38
N ALA A 155 -16.15 -8.22 10.16
CA ALA A 155 -16.94 -7.11 9.68
C ALA A 155 -16.09 -6.05 8.98
N PHE A 156 -14.97 -5.68 9.58
CA PHE A 156 -14.03 -4.71 8.99
C PHE A 156 -13.45 -5.19 7.65
N HIS A 157 -12.98 -6.44 7.58
CA HIS A 157 -12.42 -7.01 6.35
C HIS A 157 -13.47 -7.20 5.27
N ALA A 158 -14.68 -7.57 5.64
CA ALA A 158 -15.81 -7.71 4.72
C ALA A 158 -16.18 -6.36 4.08
N LEU A 159 -16.26 -5.27 4.87
CA LEU A 159 -16.48 -3.94 4.33
C LEU A 159 -15.34 -3.45 3.42
N GLN A 160 -14.08 -3.75 3.78
CA GLN A 160 -12.94 -3.41 2.93
C GLN A 160 -13.02 -4.14 1.57
N ALA A 161 -13.33 -5.43 1.59
CA ALA A 161 -13.46 -6.23 0.37
C ALA A 161 -14.62 -5.73 -0.49
N PHE A 162 -15.76 -5.42 0.12
CA PHE A 162 -16.92 -4.84 -0.57
C PHE A 162 -16.58 -3.49 -1.21
N ALA A 163 -15.96 -2.58 -0.44
CA ALA A 163 -15.55 -1.27 -0.96
C ALA A 163 -14.55 -1.39 -2.12
N LEU A 164 -13.58 -2.30 -2.02
CA LEU A 164 -12.64 -2.57 -3.11
C LEU A 164 -13.36 -3.05 -4.37
N GLN A 165 -14.32 -3.96 -4.24
CA GLN A 165 -15.08 -4.49 -5.38
C GLN A 165 -15.97 -3.41 -6.01
N ILE A 166 -16.66 -2.60 -5.21
CA ILE A 166 -17.47 -1.48 -5.72
C ILE A 166 -16.60 -0.46 -6.45
N VAL A 167 -15.57 0.06 -5.77
CA VAL A 167 -14.70 1.09 -6.35
C VAL A 167 -13.95 0.54 -7.57
N GLY A 168 -13.43 -0.68 -7.46
CA GLY A 168 -12.71 -1.33 -8.54
C GLY A 168 -13.60 -1.61 -9.74
N THR A 169 -14.78 -2.19 -9.55
CA THR A 169 -15.66 -2.58 -10.66
C THR A 169 -16.38 -1.38 -11.25
N VAL A 170 -17.06 -0.58 -10.41
CA VAL A 170 -17.84 0.58 -10.89
C VAL A 170 -16.89 1.67 -11.41
N GLY A 171 -15.80 1.94 -10.70
CA GLY A 171 -14.78 2.91 -11.13
C GLY A 171 -14.12 2.49 -12.45
N TRP A 172 -13.78 1.20 -12.58
CA TRP A 172 -13.22 0.66 -13.82
C TRP A 172 -14.20 0.75 -14.98
N LEU A 173 -15.47 0.35 -14.80
CA LEU A 173 -16.50 0.44 -15.83
C LEU A 173 -16.75 1.90 -16.25
N ALA A 174 -16.83 2.82 -15.30
CA ALA A 174 -16.98 4.24 -15.57
C ALA A 174 -15.79 4.79 -16.37
N LEU A 175 -14.55 4.46 -15.98
CA LEU A 175 -13.33 4.85 -16.68
C LEU A 175 -13.33 4.31 -18.11
N LEU A 176 -13.65 3.03 -18.30
CA LEU A 176 -13.70 2.38 -19.60
C LEU A 176 -14.74 3.05 -20.49
N LEU A 177 -15.96 3.22 -19.99
CA LEU A 177 -17.09 3.76 -20.74
C LEU A 177 -16.87 5.22 -21.14
N VAL A 178 -16.47 6.05 -20.18
CA VAL A 178 -16.18 7.47 -20.44
C VAL A 178 -14.96 7.62 -21.35
N GLY A 179 -13.91 6.86 -21.10
CA GLY A 179 -12.69 6.93 -21.92
C GLY A 179 -12.93 6.50 -23.36
N VAL A 180 -13.63 5.39 -23.59
CA VAL A 180 -13.99 4.93 -24.95
C VAL A 180 -14.92 5.94 -25.64
N LEU A 181 -15.91 6.49 -24.92
CA LEU A 181 -16.80 7.51 -25.47
C LEU A 181 -16.04 8.77 -25.90
N VAL A 182 -15.22 9.32 -25.02
CA VAL A 182 -14.45 10.55 -25.29
C VAL A 182 -13.47 10.34 -26.45
N LEU A 183 -12.71 9.25 -26.42
CA LEU A 183 -11.75 8.94 -27.50
C LEU A 183 -12.48 8.60 -28.80
N GLY A 184 -13.59 7.88 -28.73
CA GLY A 184 -14.42 7.56 -29.90
C GLY A 184 -14.97 8.80 -30.59
N VAL A 185 -15.52 9.75 -29.82
CA VAL A 185 -15.98 11.04 -30.36
C VAL A 185 -14.82 11.84 -30.95
N ALA A 186 -13.68 11.90 -30.25
CA ALA A 186 -12.49 12.60 -30.75
C ALA A 186 -11.97 12.00 -32.07
N ILE A 187 -11.96 10.67 -32.20
CA ILE A 187 -11.60 9.97 -33.42
C ILE A 187 -12.61 10.28 -34.54
N ALA A 188 -13.91 10.24 -34.25
CA ALA A 188 -14.95 10.52 -35.26
C ALA A 188 -14.84 11.95 -35.79
N VAL A 189 -14.70 12.93 -34.91
CA VAL A 189 -14.52 14.36 -35.31
C VAL A 189 -13.24 14.53 -36.11
N SER A 190 -12.12 13.92 -35.69
CA SER A 190 -10.85 13.99 -36.41
C SER A 190 -10.93 13.30 -37.78
N ALA A 191 -11.68 12.22 -37.92
CA ALA A 191 -11.88 11.54 -39.18
C ALA A 191 -12.66 12.42 -40.17
N ILE A 192 -13.69 13.12 -39.71
CA ILE A 192 -14.44 14.10 -40.54
C ILE A 192 -13.52 15.26 -40.96
N ALA A 193 -12.74 15.83 -40.03
CA ALA A 193 -11.81 16.91 -40.30
C ALA A 193 -10.62 16.50 -41.22
N SER A 194 -10.38 15.20 -41.35
CA SER A 194 -9.33 14.66 -42.23
C SER A 194 -9.62 14.88 -43.71
N VAL A 195 -10.88 15.11 -44.07
CA VAL A 195 -11.27 15.54 -45.44
C VAL A 195 -10.54 16.85 -45.82
N LEU A 196 -10.28 17.72 -44.86
CA LEU A 196 -9.54 18.97 -45.03
C LEU A 196 -8.02 18.83 -44.72
N LEU A 197 -7.51 17.61 -44.58
CA LEU A 197 -6.15 17.23 -44.15
C LEU A 197 -5.75 17.70 -42.74
N ILE A 198 -6.48 18.62 -42.14
CA ILE A 198 -6.19 19.15 -40.78
C ILE A 198 -6.42 18.08 -39.71
N GLY A 199 -7.39 17.21 -39.93
CA GLY A 199 -7.78 16.15 -38.98
C GLY A 199 -6.79 14.98 -38.88
N LEU A 200 -5.96 14.75 -39.91
CA LEU A 200 -5.08 13.58 -39.98
C LEU A 200 -4.12 13.43 -38.77
N PRO A 201 -3.39 14.46 -38.34
CA PRO A 201 -2.51 14.33 -37.17
C PRO A 201 -3.30 14.05 -35.89
N PHE A 202 -4.47 14.65 -35.69
CA PHE A 202 -5.32 14.42 -34.54
C PHE A 202 -5.91 13.01 -34.56
N LEU A 203 -6.35 12.51 -35.71
CA LEU A 203 -6.84 11.15 -35.89
C LEU A 203 -5.77 10.14 -35.45
N LEU A 204 -4.52 10.32 -35.92
CA LEU A 204 -3.41 9.44 -35.54
C LEU A 204 -3.16 9.46 -34.03
N ILE A 205 -3.15 10.64 -33.40
CA ILE A 205 -2.95 10.80 -31.97
C ILE A 205 -4.05 10.09 -31.19
N PHE A 206 -5.34 10.32 -31.51
CA PHE A 206 -6.44 9.74 -30.76
C PHE A 206 -6.57 8.23 -30.96
N VAL A 207 -6.26 7.71 -32.14
CA VAL A 207 -6.15 6.26 -32.36
C VAL A 207 -5.04 5.65 -31.53
N LEU A 208 -3.87 6.28 -31.50
CA LEU A 208 -2.74 5.82 -30.66
C LEU A 208 -3.12 5.84 -29.16
N LEU A 209 -3.76 6.92 -28.70
CA LEU A 209 -4.26 7.01 -27.33
C LEU A 209 -5.27 5.89 -27.01
N LEU A 210 -6.17 5.57 -27.93
CA LEU A 210 -7.11 4.48 -27.74
C LEU A 210 -6.41 3.11 -27.64
N VAL A 211 -5.42 2.88 -28.50
CA VAL A 211 -4.59 1.65 -28.50
C VAL A 211 -3.85 1.47 -27.18
N ILE A 212 -3.40 2.56 -26.54
CA ILE A 212 -2.74 2.53 -25.23
C ILE A 212 -3.78 2.43 -24.10
N PHE A 213 -4.87 3.18 -24.21
CA PHE A 213 -5.92 3.27 -23.18
C PHE A 213 -6.59 1.91 -22.91
N ILE A 214 -6.91 1.15 -23.95
CA ILE A 214 -7.62 -0.13 -23.79
C ILE A 214 -6.81 -1.12 -22.96
N PRO A 215 -5.54 -1.49 -23.32
CA PRO A 215 -4.79 -2.45 -22.53
C PRO A 215 -4.46 -1.93 -21.13
N LEU A 216 -4.21 -0.62 -20.96
CA LEU A 216 -3.98 -0.02 -19.65
C LEU A 216 -5.23 -0.16 -18.76
N THR A 217 -6.41 0.13 -19.30
CA THR A 217 -7.67 -0.01 -18.56
C THR A 217 -7.99 -1.47 -18.25
N LEU A 218 -7.70 -2.40 -19.16
CA LEU A 218 -7.86 -3.83 -18.93
C LEU A 218 -6.90 -4.39 -17.87
N ALA A 219 -5.75 -3.74 -17.64
CA ALA A 219 -4.82 -4.13 -16.60
C ALA A 219 -5.32 -3.80 -15.16
N LEU A 220 -6.21 -2.83 -14.99
CA LEU A 220 -6.68 -2.41 -13.66
C LEU A 220 -7.36 -3.53 -12.84
N PRO A 221 -8.26 -4.37 -13.40
CA PRO A 221 -8.85 -5.48 -12.67
C PRO A 221 -7.82 -6.48 -12.13
N PHE A 222 -6.69 -6.67 -12.83
CA PHE A 222 -5.61 -7.55 -12.34
C PHE A 222 -4.93 -6.96 -11.10
N GLY A 223 -4.72 -5.64 -11.06
CA GLY A 223 -4.22 -4.96 -9.86
C GLY A 223 -5.16 -5.16 -8.66
N MET A 224 -6.47 -5.00 -8.86
CA MET A 224 -7.48 -5.26 -7.84
C MET A 224 -7.43 -6.72 -7.35
N LEU A 225 -7.25 -7.68 -8.28
CA LEU A 225 -7.16 -9.09 -7.95
C LEU A 225 -5.92 -9.40 -7.09
N ILE A 226 -4.76 -8.81 -7.42
CA ILE A 226 -3.54 -8.94 -6.62
C ILE A 226 -3.78 -8.44 -5.19
N TYR A 227 -4.41 -7.28 -5.02
CA TYR A 227 -4.76 -6.75 -3.70
C TYR A 227 -5.71 -7.70 -2.93
N ALA A 228 -6.70 -8.28 -3.60
CA ALA A 228 -7.63 -9.22 -3.00
C ALA A 228 -6.92 -10.52 -2.53
N ILE A 229 -6.01 -11.06 -3.35
CA ILE A 229 -5.21 -12.24 -3.00
C ILE A 229 -4.33 -11.96 -1.79
N ILE A 230 -3.59 -10.84 -1.79
CA ILE A 230 -2.73 -10.46 -0.67
C ILE A 230 -3.58 -10.28 0.59
N GLY A 231 -4.72 -9.60 0.48
CA GLY A 231 -5.66 -9.41 1.58
C GLY A 231 -6.16 -10.75 2.15
N ALA A 232 -6.57 -11.68 1.30
CA ALA A 232 -7.03 -13.00 1.70
C ALA A 232 -5.95 -13.80 2.43
N ILE A 233 -4.72 -13.84 1.90
CA ILE A 233 -3.60 -14.56 2.51
C ILE A 233 -3.23 -13.96 3.86
N GLN A 234 -3.11 -12.63 3.94
CA GLN A 234 -2.70 -11.97 5.18
C GLN A 234 -3.76 -12.10 6.27
N THR A 235 -5.05 -11.92 5.93
CA THR A 235 -6.15 -12.11 6.89
C THR A 235 -6.28 -13.55 7.35
N TYR A 236 -6.09 -14.54 6.48
CA TYR A 236 -6.06 -15.94 6.87
C TYR A 236 -4.94 -16.24 7.89
N ASN A 237 -3.80 -15.59 7.74
CA ASN A 237 -2.70 -15.64 8.70
C ASN A 237 -2.95 -14.83 9.99
N GLY A 238 -4.15 -14.28 10.16
CA GLY A 238 -4.52 -13.47 11.32
C GLY A 238 -3.97 -12.05 11.33
N GLN A 239 -3.43 -11.57 10.20
CA GLN A 239 -2.92 -10.22 10.10
C GLN A 239 -4.03 -9.23 9.76
N ASN A 240 -3.99 -8.04 10.38
CA ASN A 240 -4.94 -6.97 10.07
C ASN A 240 -4.52 -6.25 8.77
N TYR A 241 -4.83 -6.86 7.62
CA TYR A 241 -4.52 -6.26 6.32
C TYR A 241 -5.42 -5.05 6.03
N ARG A 242 -4.81 -3.97 5.57
CA ARG A 242 -5.52 -2.70 5.33
C ARG A 242 -5.26 -2.19 3.93
N TYR A 243 -6.33 -2.04 3.13
CA TYR A 243 -6.23 -1.41 1.83
C TYR A 243 -5.92 0.09 2.00
N PRO A 244 -4.95 0.64 1.24
CA PRO A 244 -4.69 2.08 1.25
C PRO A 244 -5.98 2.88 0.99
N TRP A 245 -6.23 3.92 1.77
CA TRP A 245 -7.39 4.83 1.74
C TRP A 245 -8.74 4.20 2.12
N ILE A 246 -9.08 3.01 1.60
CA ILE A 246 -10.33 2.31 1.90
C ILE A 246 -10.45 2.01 3.39
N ALA A 247 -9.41 1.45 4.01
CA ALA A 247 -9.42 1.09 5.42
C ALA A 247 -9.65 2.31 6.32
N ASN A 248 -8.98 3.43 6.03
CA ASN A 248 -9.15 4.66 6.81
C ASN A 248 -10.54 5.27 6.66
N TRP A 249 -11.17 5.09 5.50
CA TRP A 249 -12.55 5.52 5.29
C TRP A 249 -13.53 4.66 6.11
N ILE A 250 -13.34 3.33 6.09
CA ILE A 250 -14.17 2.38 6.86
C ILE A 250 -14.04 2.60 8.35
N ASP A 251 -12.81 2.80 8.88
CA ASP A 251 -12.61 3.10 10.31
C ASP A 251 -13.43 4.31 10.76
N ARG A 252 -13.48 5.36 9.94
CA ARG A 252 -14.28 6.56 10.23
C ARG A 252 -15.78 6.25 10.27
N GLN A 253 -16.25 5.36 9.41
CA GLN A 253 -17.66 4.96 9.40
C GLN A 253 -17.99 4.07 10.61
N MET A 254 -17.13 3.11 10.94
CA MET A 254 -17.34 2.21 12.08
C MET A 254 -17.23 2.94 13.42
N SER A 255 -16.28 3.89 13.57
CA SER A 255 -16.14 4.70 14.79
C SER A 255 -17.28 5.70 14.97
N GLY A 256 -17.85 6.22 13.90
CA GLY A 256 -19.00 7.12 13.95
C GLY A 256 -20.31 6.43 14.37
N SER A 257 -20.46 5.16 14.07
CA SER A 257 -21.65 4.38 14.45
C SER A 257 -21.69 4.04 15.94
N SER A 258 -20.53 3.88 16.59
CA SER A 258 -20.45 3.63 18.04
C SER A 258 -20.81 4.84 18.90
N VAL A 259 -20.67 6.07 18.38
CA VAL A 259 -21.04 7.32 19.06
C VAL A 259 -22.54 7.60 18.98
N MET A 260 -23.25 7.05 17.97
CA MET A 260 -24.70 7.23 17.85
C MET A 260 -25.52 6.21 18.68
N MET A 261 -24.89 5.17 19.22
CA MET A 261 -25.57 4.14 20.04
C MET A 261 -25.30 4.28 21.55
N ALA A 262 -24.54 5.30 21.97
CA ALA A 262 -24.30 5.67 23.35
C ALA A 262 -25.10 6.92 23.74
#